data_4fc78721053c88447d7029c0dcbc10c5
#
_entry.id   4fc78721053c88447d7029c0dcbc10c5
#
_cell.length_a   1.000
_cell.length_b   1.000
_cell.length_c   1.000
_cell.angle_alpha   90.00
_cell.angle_beta   90.00
_cell.angle_gamma   90.00
#
_symmetry.space_group_name_H-M   'P 1'
#
loop_
_entity.id
_entity.type
_entity.pdbx_description
1 polymer ?
#
loop_
_entity_poly.entity_id
_entity_poly.type
_entity_poly.pdbx_seq_one_letter_code
_entity_poly.pdbx_strand_id
1 'polypeptide(L)'
;ICNHSDHQGRYTYRNQPHVGQWNLYRLADAFLPLIKSPQQARAAVDDTYGDAFAMAFERLMLAKLGLRNGLPDDEEFIGNTFAFLQQHRPDFTLFFRTLSKLPAVKIESTAGPATIETTAGPRVNPENQAKTDAPLRDQFIDPAACDAWLASWRARQAQTPWADAERQSAMLAANPKYVLRNWLAEKAIRLANKKDFSEVHRLLTCLRKPYDEQPEFEEYAALPPDWARGLEVSCSS
;
A
#
# COMPACT_ATOMS: atom_id res chain seq x y z
N ILE A 1 10.58 -12.66 -2.05
CA ILE A 1 11.15 -13.59 -1.05
C ILE A 1 11.77 -12.75 0.06
N CYS A 2 11.48 -13.09 1.32
CA CYS A 2 11.94 -12.33 2.48
C CYS A 2 13.47 -12.47 2.68
N ASN A 3 13.99 -13.66 2.45
CA ASN A 3 15.43 -13.96 2.48
C ASN A 3 15.73 -15.12 1.53
N HIS A 4 17.01 -15.33 1.22
CA HIS A 4 17.44 -16.35 0.26
C HIS A 4 17.24 -17.79 0.76
N SER A 5 17.11 -18.02 2.07
CA SER A 5 16.84 -19.35 2.65
C SER A 5 15.36 -19.73 2.65
N ASP A 6 14.45 -18.79 2.31
CA ASP A 6 13.02 -19.06 2.18
C ASP A 6 12.66 -19.53 0.75
N HIS A 7 13.18 -20.70 0.37
CA HIS A 7 13.01 -21.26 -0.97
C HIS A 7 11.54 -21.49 -1.37
N GLN A 8 10.65 -21.69 -0.39
CA GLN A 8 9.23 -21.96 -0.62
C GLN A 8 8.35 -20.69 -0.52
N GLY A 9 8.94 -19.56 -0.18
CA GLY A 9 8.21 -18.30 -0.02
C GLY A 9 7.26 -18.27 1.18
N ARG A 10 7.55 -19.04 2.23
CA ARG A 10 6.73 -19.08 3.45
C ARG A 10 6.49 -17.69 4.03
N TYR A 11 7.54 -16.86 4.05
CA TYR A 11 7.52 -15.53 4.66
C TYR A 11 7.36 -14.40 3.63
N THR A 12 6.92 -14.72 2.40
CA THR A 12 6.58 -13.68 1.43
C THR A 12 5.39 -12.87 1.92
N TYR A 13 5.33 -11.60 1.54
CA TYR A 13 4.23 -10.71 1.92
C TYR A 13 2.86 -11.32 1.61
N ARG A 14 2.70 -11.88 0.42
CA ARG A 14 1.46 -12.53 -0.01
C ARG A 14 1.03 -13.69 0.88
N ASN A 15 1.99 -14.40 1.50
CA ASN A 15 1.71 -15.59 2.29
C ASN A 15 1.50 -15.28 3.80
N GLN A 16 1.67 -14.02 4.23
CA GLN A 16 1.52 -13.64 5.64
C GLN A 16 0.15 -14.02 6.25
N PRO A 17 -1.00 -13.87 5.54
CA PRO A 17 -2.29 -14.29 6.08
C PRO A 17 -2.31 -15.78 6.47
N HIS A 18 -1.82 -16.65 5.60
CA HIS A 18 -1.77 -18.10 5.88
C HIS A 18 -0.82 -18.45 7.01
N VAL A 19 0.33 -17.77 7.07
CA VAL A 19 1.28 -17.96 8.18
C VAL A 19 0.70 -17.45 9.49
N GLY A 20 -0.03 -16.33 9.45
CA GLY A 20 -0.77 -15.80 10.61
C GLY A 20 -1.78 -16.82 11.15
N GLN A 21 -2.61 -17.38 10.28
CA GLN A 21 -3.58 -18.42 10.65
C GLN A 21 -2.88 -19.67 11.22
N TRP A 22 -1.81 -20.12 10.59
CA TRP A 22 -1.02 -21.23 11.09
C TRP A 22 -0.47 -20.96 12.50
N ASN A 23 0.02 -19.74 12.77
CA ASN A 23 0.48 -19.35 14.10
C ASN A 23 -0.64 -19.38 15.14
N LEU A 24 -1.86 -18.96 14.74
CA LEU A 24 -3.03 -19.04 15.64
C LEU A 24 -3.40 -20.48 15.96
N TYR A 25 -3.28 -21.41 15.02
CA TYR A 25 -3.45 -22.84 15.38
C TYR A 25 -2.41 -23.32 16.37
N ARG A 26 -1.12 -22.90 16.24
CA ARG A 26 -0.10 -23.24 17.25
C ARG A 26 -0.40 -22.61 18.60
N LEU A 27 -0.94 -21.40 18.62
CA LEU A 27 -1.39 -20.78 19.85
C LEU A 27 -2.58 -21.54 20.44
N ALA A 28 -3.56 -21.92 19.64
CA ALA A 28 -4.71 -22.73 20.07
C ALA A 28 -4.27 -24.06 20.67
N ASP A 29 -3.28 -24.73 20.07
CA ASP A 29 -2.70 -25.96 20.61
C ASP A 29 -2.05 -25.73 22.01
N ALA A 30 -1.41 -24.58 22.23
CA ALA A 30 -0.83 -24.22 23.53
C ALA A 30 -1.89 -23.98 24.62
N PHE A 31 -3.12 -23.61 24.25
CA PHE A 31 -4.26 -23.43 25.17
C PHE A 31 -5.04 -24.73 25.47
N LEU A 32 -4.71 -25.86 24.86
CA LEU A 32 -5.43 -27.12 25.08
C LEU A 32 -5.53 -27.55 26.57
N PRO A 33 -4.54 -27.32 27.44
CA PRO A 33 -4.70 -27.62 28.86
C PRO A 33 -5.86 -26.89 29.53
N LEU A 34 -6.26 -25.71 29.01
CA LEU A 34 -7.36 -24.89 29.49
C LEU A 34 -8.68 -25.23 28.78
N ILE A 35 -8.66 -25.34 27.47
CA ILE A 35 -9.85 -25.55 26.61
C ILE A 35 -10.31 -27.02 26.65
N LYS A 36 -9.40 -27.97 26.82
CA LYS A 36 -9.65 -29.41 26.87
C LYS A 36 -10.28 -30.04 25.62
N SER A 37 -10.43 -29.27 24.53
CA SER A 37 -11.02 -29.74 23.27
C SER A 37 -10.22 -29.20 22.07
N PRO A 38 -9.44 -30.04 21.39
CA PRO A 38 -8.71 -29.62 20.17
C PRO A 38 -9.65 -29.12 19.07
N GLN A 39 -10.86 -29.70 18.96
CA GLN A 39 -11.83 -29.29 17.95
C GLN A 39 -12.34 -27.87 18.21
N GLN A 40 -12.71 -27.57 19.46
CA GLN A 40 -13.15 -26.21 19.83
C GLN A 40 -12.02 -25.17 19.65
N ALA A 41 -10.79 -25.53 20.01
CA ALA A 41 -9.64 -24.65 19.84
C ALA A 41 -9.40 -24.30 18.35
N ARG A 42 -9.53 -25.28 17.47
CA ARG A 42 -9.39 -25.06 16.01
C ARG A 42 -10.58 -24.28 15.43
N ALA A 43 -11.81 -24.68 15.76
CA ALA A 43 -13.01 -23.99 15.34
C ALA A 43 -12.99 -22.49 15.68
N ALA A 44 -12.51 -22.12 16.87
CA ALA A 44 -12.35 -20.73 17.26
C ALA A 44 -11.45 -19.92 16.30
N VAL A 45 -10.43 -20.54 15.69
CA VAL A 45 -9.58 -19.89 14.68
C VAL A 45 -10.29 -19.87 13.33
N ASP A 46 -10.89 -20.99 12.91
CA ASP A 46 -11.55 -21.11 11.61
C ASP A 46 -12.74 -20.16 11.48
N ASP A 47 -13.55 -20.04 12.54
CA ASP A 47 -14.77 -19.25 12.55
C ASP A 47 -14.51 -17.74 12.65
N THR A 48 -13.27 -17.30 12.98
CA THR A 48 -13.03 -15.88 13.28
C THR A 48 -11.93 -15.25 12.42
N TYR A 49 -10.84 -15.98 12.13
CA TYR A 49 -9.66 -15.36 11.55
C TYR A 49 -9.90 -14.86 10.12
N GLY A 50 -10.52 -15.67 9.27
CA GLY A 50 -10.74 -15.37 7.86
C GLY A 50 -11.52 -14.06 7.68
N ASP A 51 -12.66 -13.96 8.31
CA ASP A 51 -13.54 -12.79 8.23
C ASP A 51 -12.89 -11.54 8.86
N ALA A 52 -12.28 -11.70 10.04
CA ALA A 52 -11.59 -10.60 10.71
C ALA A 52 -10.43 -10.06 9.86
N PHE A 53 -9.66 -10.94 9.20
CA PHE A 53 -8.58 -10.54 8.29
C PHE A 53 -9.15 -9.83 7.06
N ALA A 54 -10.16 -10.38 6.40
CA ALA A 54 -10.77 -9.81 5.20
C ALA A 54 -11.31 -8.39 5.47
N MET A 55 -12.09 -8.22 6.54
CA MET A 55 -12.61 -6.90 6.95
C MET A 55 -11.50 -5.90 7.27
N ALA A 56 -10.46 -6.33 7.99
CA ALA A 56 -9.33 -5.46 8.33
C ALA A 56 -8.53 -5.08 7.08
N PHE A 57 -8.29 -6.03 6.18
CA PHE A 57 -7.57 -5.81 4.92
C PHE A 57 -8.32 -4.84 4.01
N GLU A 58 -9.62 -5.06 3.78
CA GLU A 58 -10.46 -4.17 2.99
C GLU A 58 -10.43 -2.74 3.55
N ARG A 59 -10.69 -2.58 4.84
CA ARG A 59 -10.66 -1.28 5.52
C ARG A 59 -9.31 -0.56 5.34
N LEU A 60 -8.20 -1.28 5.49
CA LEU A 60 -6.87 -0.71 5.32
C LEU A 60 -6.58 -0.35 3.86
N MET A 61 -7.03 -1.15 2.91
CA MET A 61 -6.86 -0.87 1.49
C MET A 61 -7.70 0.32 1.03
N LEU A 62 -8.94 0.43 1.49
CA LEU A 62 -9.77 1.60 1.23
C LEU A 62 -9.12 2.88 1.77
N ALA A 63 -8.57 2.83 2.98
CA ALA A 63 -7.84 3.96 3.55
C ALA A 63 -6.61 4.35 2.71
N LYS A 64 -5.83 3.36 2.23
CA LYS A 64 -4.67 3.59 1.36
C LYS A 64 -5.07 4.20 0.01
N LEU A 65 -6.22 3.82 -0.51
CA LEU A 65 -6.76 4.30 -1.79
C LEU A 65 -7.55 5.62 -1.65
N GLY A 66 -7.75 6.12 -0.43
CA GLY A 66 -8.56 7.31 -0.16
C GLY A 66 -10.02 7.11 -0.51
N LEU A 67 -10.56 5.92 -0.27
CA LEU A 67 -11.93 5.56 -0.50
C LEU A 67 -12.68 5.48 0.84
N ARG A 68 -13.94 5.92 0.84
CA ARG A 68 -14.85 5.87 1.99
C ARG A 68 -15.98 4.90 1.75
N ASN A 69 -16.57 4.43 2.84
CA ASN A 69 -17.80 3.65 2.87
C ASN A 69 -17.72 2.45 1.92
N GLY A 70 -17.36 1.30 2.44
CA GLY A 70 -17.27 0.07 1.66
C GLY A 70 -18.50 -0.11 0.77
N LEU A 71 -18.26 -0.33 -0.51
CA LEU A 71 -19.28 -0.64 -1.51
C LEU A 71 -19.16 -2.11 -1.90
N PRO A 72 -20.24 -2.73 -2.38
CA PRO A 72 -20.23 -4.16 -2.73
C PRO A 72 -19.12 -4.57 -3.71
N ASP A 73 -18.69 -3.65 -4.59
CA ASP A 73 -17.68 -3.92 -5.63
C ASP A 73 -16.25 -3.61 -5.18
N ASP A 74 -16.03 -3.22 -3.92
CA ASP A 74 -14.71 -2.80 -3.43
C ASP A 74 -13.71 -3.95 -3.34
N GLU A 75 -14.17 -5.17 -3.04
CA GLU A 75 -13.30 -6.34 -3.05
C GLU A 75 -12.72 -6.58 -4.45
N GLU A 76 -13.57 -6.53 -5.48
CA GLU A 76 -13.13 -6.65 -6.87
C GLU A 76 -12.20 -5.51 -7.27
N PHE A 77 -12.52 -4.28 -6.91
CA PHE A 77 -11.69 -3.11 -7.21
C PHE A 77 -10.29 -3.23 -6.56
N ILE A 78 -10.22 -3.66 -5.30
CA ILE A 78 -8.96 -3.92 -4.60
C ILE A 78 -8.19 -5.05 -5.30
N GLY A 79 -8.86 -6.14 -5.66
CA GLY A 79 -8.26 -7.25 -6.41
C GLY A 79 -7.66 -6.81 -7.75
N ASN A 80 -8.41 -6.04 -8.53
CA ASN A 80 -7.97 -5.46 -9.80
C ASN A 80 -6.80 -4.49 -9.61
N THR A 81 -6.78 -3.72 -8.53
CA THR A 81 -5.63 -2.86 -8.17
C THR A 81 -4.37 -3.69 -7.92
N PHE A 82 -4.46 -4.80 -7.16
CA PHE A 82 -3.32 -5.67 -6.95
C PHE A 82 -2.83 -6.35 -8.23
N ALA A 83 -3.75 -6.80 -9.09
CA ALA A 83 -3.41 -7.36 -10.40
C ALA A 83 -2.67 -6.34 -11.27
N PHE A 84 -3.14 -5.10 -11.30
CA PHE A 84 -2.49 -3.99 -12.00
C PHE A 84 -1.08 -3.74 -11.45
N LEU A 85 -0.92 -3.62 -10.13
CA LEU A 85 0.38 -3.41 -9.49
C LEU A 85 1.33 -4.59 -9.73
N GLN A 86 0.84 -5.82 -9.73
CA GLN A 86 1.64 -7.02 -10.02
C GLN A 86 2.11 -7.05 -11.48
N GLN A 87 1.27 -6.66 -12.41
CA GLN A 87 1.58 -6.65 -13.85
C GLN A 87 2.63 -5.58 -14.17
N HIS A 88 2.45 -4.37 -13.67
CA HIS A 88 3.27 -3.21 -14.06
C HIS A 88 4.44 -2.93 -13.11
N ARG A 89 4.45 -3.51 -11.92
CA ARG A 89 5.53 -3.51 -10.92
C ARG A 89 6.10 -2.13 -10.57
N PRO A 90 5.28 -1.09 -10.33
CA PRO A 90 5.79 0.15 -9.77
C PRO A 90 6.33 -0.11 -8.36
N ASP A 91 7.10 0.83 -7.82
CA ASP A 91 7.43 0.77 -6.40
C ASP A 91 6.17 0.98 -5.56
N PHE A 92 5.80 -0.02 -4.75
CA PHE A 92 4.55 -0.04 -3.99
C PHE A 92 4.40 1.16 -3.05
N THR A 93 5.47 1.53 -2.36
CA THR A 93 5.46 2.66 -1.42
C THR A 93 5.31 3.98 -2.15
N LEU A 94 6.09 4.18 -3.21
CA LEU A 94 6.03 5.40 -4.02
C LEU A 94 4.70 5.54 -4.74
N PHE A 95 4.14 4.45 -5.25
CA PHE A 95 2.84 4.45 -5.90
C PHE A 95 1.75 5.04 -4.99
N PHE A 96 1.56 4.46 -3.80
CA PHE A 96 0.53 4.94 -2.87
C PHE A 96 0.83 6.32 -2.31
N ARG A 97 2.11 6.65 -2.07
CA ARG A 97 2.49 7.98 -1.58
C ARG A 97 2.24 9.05 -2.64
N THR A 98 2.54 8.78 -3.90
CA THR A 98 2.25 9.68 -5.01
C THR A 98 0.75 9.81 -5.25
N LEU A 99 0.02 8.69 -5.26
CA LEU A 99 -1.44 8.67 -5.38
C LEU A 99 -2.11 9.55 -4.31
N SER A 100 -1.57 9.55 -3.07
CA SER A 100 -2.09 10.36 -1.97
C SER A 100 -2.06 11.86 -2.24
N LYS A 101 -1.18 12.31 -3.12
CA LYS A 101 -0.99 13.72 -3.47
C LYS A 101 -1.82 14.16 -4.70
N LEU A 102 -2.40 13.21 -5.43
CA LEU A 102 -3.22 13.55 -6.59
C LEU A 102 -4.55 14.19 -6.15
N PRO A 103 -4.98 15.26 -6.82
CA PRO A 103 -6.29 15.85 -6.56
C PRO A 103 -7.41 14.92 -7.04
N ALA A 104 -8.59 15.04 -6.41
CA ALA A 104 -9.81 14.50 -6.98
C ALA A 104 -10.12 15.22 -8.30
N VAL A 105 -10.88 14.57 -9.17
CA VAL A 105 -11.39 15.24 -10.37
C VAL A 105 -12.26 16.40 -9.94
N LYS A 106 -11.87 17.63 -10.25
CA LYS A 106 -12.76 18.78 -10.11
C LYS A 106 -13.89 18.62 -11.13
N ILE A 107 -15.05 18.26 -10.63
CA ILE A 107 -16.29 18.43 -11.40
C ILE A 107 -16.48 19.94 -11.49
N GLU A 108 -16.09 20.56 -12.60
CA GLU A 108 -16.47 21.94 -12.86
C GLU A 108 -18.00 21.96 -12.99
N SER A 109 -18.67 22.43 -11.93
CA SER A 109 -20.08 22.75 -11.98
C SER A 109 -20.22 23.92 -12.93
N THR A 110 -20.56 23.66 -14.18
CA THR A 110 -21.05 24.68 -15.08
C THR A 110 -22.45 25.06 -14.59
N ALA A 111 -22.51 25.99 -13.63
CA ALA A 111 -23.72 26.72 -13.29
C ALA A 111 -24.01 27.69 -14.42
N GLY A 112 -24.58 27.18 -15.51
CA GLY A 112 -25.24 27.95 -16.56
C GLY A 112 -26.71 27.56 -16.58
N PRO A 113 -27.64 28.47 -16.99
CA PRO A 113 -29.06 28.17 -16.95
C PRO A 113 -29.40 26.96 -17.83
N ALA A 114 -30.22 26.09 -17.27
CA ALA A 114 -30.62 24.81 -17.83
C ALA A 114 -31.20 24.96 -19.24
N THR A 115 -30.46 24.55 -20.24
CA THR A 115 -31.00 24.02 -21.48
C THR A 115 -30.77 22.52 -21.49
N ILE A 116 -31.85 21.79 -21.59
CA ILE A 116 -31.93 20.34 -21.64
C ILE A 116 -31.30 19.88 -22.96
N GLU A 117 -30.06 19.40 -22.92
CA GLU A 117 -29.56 18.45 -23.95
C GLU A 117 -28.32 17.70 -23.46
N THR A 118 -28.46 16.38 -23.48
CA THR A 118 -27.42 15.34 -23.66
C THR A 118 -26.40 15.12 -22.55
N THR A 119 -26.50 13.94 -21.96
CA THR A 119 -25.57 13.14 -21.16
C THR A 119 -24.09 13.25 -21.56
N ALA A 120 -23.43 14.33 -21.20
CA ALA A 120 -21.97 14.42 -21.15
C ALA A 120 -21.57 14.71 -19.72
N GLY A 121 -20.90 13.73 -19.06
CA GLY A 121 -20.30 13.93 -17.74
C GLY A 121 -19.33 15.12 -17.72
N PRO A 122 -18.91 15.57 -16.54
CA PRO A 122 -18.08 16.76 -16.37
C PRO A 122 -16.79 16.66 -17.18
N ARG A 123 -16.58 17.65 -18.07
CA ARG A 123 -15.37 17.67 -18.93
C ARG A 123 -14.19 18.21 -18.13
N VAL A 124 -13.29 17.31 -17.77
CA VAL A 124 -11.96 17.69 -17.31
C VAL A 124 -11.11 18.05 -18.51
N ASN A 125 -10.33 19.15 -18.44
CA ASN A 125 -9.36 19.44 -19.49
C ASN A 125 -8.27 18.36 -19.50
N PRO A 126 -8.17 17.54 -20.58
CA PRO A 126 -7.26 16.37 -20.60
C PRO A 126 -5.78 16.74 -20.43
N GLU A 127 -5.36 17.91 -20.93
CA GLU A 127 -3.96 18.34 -20.83
C GLU A 127 -3.57 18.71 -19.38
N ASN A 128 -4.44 19.37 -18.67
CA ASN A 128 -4.22 19.73 -17.26
C ASN A 128 -4.24 18.48 -16.39
N GLN A 129 -5.12 17.53 -16.69
CA GLN A 129 -5.18 16.26 -15.98
C GLN A 129 -3.90 15.43 -16.19
N ALA A 130 -3.41 15.34 -17.43
CA ALA A 130 -2.19 14.61 -17.76
C ALA A 130 -0.95 15.18 -17.01
N LYS A 131 -0.85 16.51 -16.89
CA LYS A 131 0.22 17.17 -16.13
C LYS A 131 0.14 16.86 -14.63
N THR A 132 -1.07 16.85 -14.08
CA THR A 132 -1.32 16.55 -12.67
C THR A 132 -0.98 15.07 -12.34
N ASP A 133 -1.28 14.18 -13.27
CA ASP A 133 -1.06 12.74 -13.10
C ASP A 133 0.37 12.30 -13.44
N ALA A 134 1.17 13.17 -14.08
CA ALA A 134 2.53 12.86 -14.52
C ALA A 134 3.39 12.20 -13.44
N PRO A 135 3.43 12.67 -12.17
CA PRO A 135 4.28 12.04 -11.15
C PRO A 135 3.93 10.58 -10.86
N LEU A 136 2.68 10.16 -11.08
CA LEU A 136 2.28 8.76 -10.96
C LEU A 136 2.54 8.00 -12.25
N ARG A 137 2.17 8.57 -13.40
CA ARG A 137 2.36 7.98 -14.73
C ARG A 137 3.82 7.66 -15.03
N ASP A 138 4.74 8.52 -14.60
CA ASP A 138 6.18 8.36 -14.80
C ASP A 138 6.78 7.16 -14.02
N GLN A 139 6.02 6.53 -13.12
CA GLN A 139 6.40 5.28 -12.46
C GLN A 139 6.12 4.04 -13.32
N PHE A 140 5.46 4.20 -14.47
CA PHE A 140 5.02 3.09 -15.32
C PHE A 140 5.72 3.11 -16.69
N ILE A 141 6.09 1.94 -17.17
CA ILE A 141 6.58 1.76 -18.55
C ILE A 141 5.44 2.00 -19.54
N ASP A 142 4.21 1.65 -19.15
CA ASP A 142 2.98 1.89 -19.92
C ASP A 142 2.12 2.95 -19.23
N PRO A 143 2.25 4.24 -19.58
CA PRO A 143 1.43 5.30 -19.00
C PRO A 143 -0.07 5.16 -19.31
N ALA A 144 -0.43 4.54 -20.44
CA ALA A 144 -1.84 4.36 -20.82
C ALA A 144 -2.56 3.39 -19.86
N ALA A 145 -1.87 2.34 -19.41
CA ALA A 145 -2.39 1.43 -18.38
C ALA A 145 -2.60 2.16 -17.06
N CYS A 146 -1.70 3.08 -16.69
CA CYS A 146 -1.87 3.94 -15.51
C CYS A 146 -3.10 4.84 -15.64
N ASP A 147 -3.31 5.46 -16.81
CA ASP A 147 -4.46 6.32 -17.09
C ASP A 147 -5.79 5.54 -16.98
N ALA A 148 -5.83 4.32 -17.50
CA ALA A 148 -7.01 3.46 -17.40
C ALA A 148 -7.33 3.09 -15.94
N TRP A 149 -6.31 2.73 -15.17
CA TRP A 149 -6.48 2.45 -13.74
C TRP A 149 -6.93 3.70 -12.97
N LEU A 150 -6.33 4.87 -13.22
CA LEU A 150 -6.71 6.14 -12.61
C LEU A 150 -8.16 6.53 -12.93
N ALA A 151 -8.64 6.24 -14.15
CA ALA A 151 -10.04 6.46 -14.51
C ALA A 151 -10.98 5.63 -13.65
N SER A 152 -10.67 4.34 -13.44
CA SER A 152 -11.44 3.44 -12.57
C SER A 152 -11.40 3.89 -11.10
N TRP A 153 -10.25 4.30 -10.60
CA TRP A 153 -10.09 4.83 -9.25
C TRP A 153 -10.91 6.10 -9.02
N ARG A 154 -10.92 7.03 -9.98
CA ARG A 154 -11.74 8.25 -9.93
C ARG A 154 -13.23 7.96 -10.01
N ALA A 155 -13.62 7.02 -10.85
CA ALA A 155 -15.02 6.61 -10.94
C ALA A 155 -15.50 6.04 -9.59
N ARG A 156 -14.67 5.25 -8.89
CA ARG A 156 -15.00 4.78 -7.55
C ARG A 156 -15.04 5.92 -6.52
N GLN A 157 -14.10 6.87 -6.56
CA GLN A 157 -14.13 8.04 -5.67
C GLN A 157 -15.40 8.89 -5.84
N ALA A 158 -15.87 9.04 -7.07
CA ALA A 158 -17.06 9.83 -7.38
C ALA A 158 -18.35 9.27 -6.73
N GLN A 159 -18.40 7.98 -6.42
CA GLN A 159 -19.53 7.35 -5.73
C GLN A 159 -19.64 7.75 -4.26
N THR A 160 -18.52 8.09 -3.63
CA THR A 160 -18.46 8.53 -2.22
C THR A 160 -17.58 9.76 -2.09
N PRO A 161 -18.06 10.96 -2.53
CA PRO A 161 -17.26 12.16 -2.60
C PRO A 161 -16.61 12.53 -1.26
N TRP A 162 -15.38 13.00 -1.33
CA TRP A 162 -14.61 13.44 -0.19
C TRP A 162 -13.87 14.73 -0.51
N ALA A 163 -13.80 15.68 0.43
CA ALA A 163 -13.01 16.89 0.24
C ALA A 163 -11.55 16.55 0.02
N ASP A 164 -10.92 17.13 -0.99
CA ASP A 164 -9.56 16.78 -1.43
C ASP A 164 -8.53 16.87 -0.29
N ALA A 165 -8.57 17.96 0.47
CA ALA A 165 -7.61 18.16 1.58
C ALA A 165 -7.75 17.09 2.67
N GLU A 166 -8.98 16.72 3.03
CA GLU A 166 -9.23 15.66 4.01
C GLU A 166 -8.79 14.30 3.48
N ARG A 167 -9.12 13.98 2.23
CA ARG A 167 -8.74 12.73 1.57
C ARG A 167 -7.22 12.58 1.51
N GLN A 168 -6.52 13.60 1.03
CA GLN A 168 -5.06 13.59 0.94
C GLN A 168 -4.42 13.41 2.33
N SER A 169 -4.90 14.14 3.33
CA SER A 169 -4.43 14.00 4.71
C SER A 169 -4.61 12.57 5.24
N ALA A 170 -5.80 11.99 5.04
CA ALA A 170 -6.09 10.62 5.47
C ALA A 170 -5.24 9.58 4.71
N MET A 171 -5.07 9.75 3.40
CA MET A 171 -4.21 8.88 2.60
C MET A 171 -2.74 8.98 3.01
N LEU A 172 -2.22 10.17 3.29
CA LEU A 172 -0.85 10.37 3.76
C LEU A 172 -0.63 9.72 5.13
N ALA A 173 -1.63 9.70 6.00
CA ALA A 173 -1.60 9.00 7.27
C ALA A 173 -1.69 7.46 7.13
N ALA A 174 -2.25 6.95 6.04
CA ALA A 174 -2.36 5.51 5.74
C ALA A 174 -1.20 4.98 4.89
N ASN A 175 -0.46 5.85 4.19
CA ASN A 175 0.60 5.50 3.25
C ASN A 175 1.95 6.04 3.76
N PRO A 176 2.81 5.18 4.34
CA PRO A 176 4.10 5.63 4.83
C PRO A 176 4.97 6.16 3.69
N LYS A 177 5.75 7.20 3.97
CA LYS A 177 6.79 7.69 3.08
C LYS A 177 8.08 6.87 3.21
N TYR A 178 8.38 6.47 4.42
CA TYR A 178 9.61 5.73 4.74
C TYR A 178 9.30 4.30 5.15
N VAL A 179 10.00 3.37 4.54
CA VAL A 179 9.97 1.94 4.89
C VAL A 179 11.41 1.43 4.96
N LEU A 180 11.67 0.43 5.80
CA LEU A 180 13.00 -0.18 5.87
C LEU A 180 13.25 -1.00 4.61
N ARG A 181 13.80 -0.36 3.58
CA ARG A 181 14.22 -1.03 2.34
C ARG A 181 15.47 -1.88 2.59
N ASN A 182 15.62 -2.99 1.88
CA ASN A 182 16.77 -3.89 2.05
C ASN A 182 18.11 -3.16 1.90
N TRP A 183 18.24 -2.23 0.97
CA TRP A 183 19.47 -1.48 0.77
C TRP A 183 19.81 -0.55 1.93
N LEU A 184 18.81 0.01 2.62
CA LEU A 184 19.01 0.81 3.82
C LEU A 184 19.52 -0.07 4.98
N ALA A 185 18.90 -1.24 5.16
CA ALA A 185 19.35 -2.22 6.15
C ALA A 185 20.79 -2.65 5.88
N GLU A 186 21.12 -2.98 4.65
CA GLU A 186 22.47 -3.39 4.24
C GLU A 186 23.50 -2.27 4.47
N LYS A 187 23.17 -1.02 4.12
CA LYS A 187 24.03 0.14 4.41
C LYS A 187 24.35 0.25 5.91
N ALA A 188 23.31 0.12 6.74
CA ALA A 188 23.47 0.18 8.20
C ALA A 188 24.30 -1.01 8.74
N ILE A 189 24.08 -2.23 8.23
CA ILE A 189 24.84 -3.42 8.61
C ILE A 189 26.33 -3.25 8.26
N ARG A 190 26.65 -2.78 7.05
CA ARG A 190 28.05 -2.56 6.62
C ARG A 190 28.80 -1.56 7.51
N LEU A 191 28.12 -0.52 7.97
CA LEU A 191 28.71 0.44 8.91
C LEU A 191 28.84 -0.15 10.33
N ALA A 192 27.80 -0.83 10.81
CA ALA A 192 27.81 -1.48 12.12
C ALA A 192 28.93 -2.52 12.25
N ASN A 193 29.25 -3.28 11.18
CA ASN A 193 30.39 -4.20 11.15
C ASN A 193 31.73 -3.49 11.35
N LYS A 194 31.80 -2.19 11.02
CA LYS A 194 32.97 -1.33 11.30
C LYS A 194 32.88 -0.62 12.65
N LYS A 195 31.91 -0.99 13.52
CA LYS A 195 31.61 -0.38 14.81
C LYS A 195 31.03 1.04 14.69
N ASP A 196 30.57 1.43 13.51
CA ASP A 196 29.83 2.69 13.29
C ASP A 196 28.32 2.41 13.26
N PHE A 197 27.61 2.82 14.31
CA PHE A 197 26.16 2.63 14.46
C PHE A 197 25.36 3.89 14.09
N SER A 198 26.01 4.90 13.53
CA SER A 198 25.35 6.18 13.18
C SER A 198 24.15 5.99 12.26
N GLU A 199 24.28 5.14 11.21
CA GLU A 199 23.21 4.87 10.27
C GLU A 199 22.04 4.10 10.91
N VAL A 200 22.32 3.20 11.85
CA VAL A 200 21.27 2.52 12.63
C VAL A 200 20.42 3.53 13.40
N HIS A 201 21.07 4.49 14.05
CA HIS A 201 20.37 5.55 14.80
C HIS A 201 19.59 6.48 13.88
N ARG A 202 20.14 6.84 12.72
CA ARG A 202 19.46 7.67 11.71
C ARG A 202 18.20 6.97 11.19
N LEU A 203 18.32 5.71 10.80
CA LEU A 203 17.19 4.89 10.34
C LEU A 203 16.12 4.75 11.43
N LEU A 204 16.52 4.49 12.68
CA LEU A 204 15.59 4.40 13.79
C LEU A 204 14.83 5.71 13.99
N THR A 205 15.53 6.85 13.90
CA THR A 205 14.91 8.19 14.03
C THR A 205 13.87 8.41 12.95
N CYS A 206 14.22 8.16 11.69
CA CYS A 206 13.32 8.29 10.54
C CYS A 206 12.10 7.37 10.67
N LEU A 207 12.32 6.08 10.94
CA LEU A 207 11.27 5.06 10.93
C LEU A 207 10.34 5.10 12.15
N ARG A 208 10.63 5.91 13.16
CA ARG A 208 9.67 6.21 14.25
C ARG A 208 8.51 7.09 13.81
N LYS A 209 8.68 7.84 12.70
CA LYS A 209 7.66 8.71 12.12
C LYS A 209 7.54 8.47 10.61
N PRO A 210 7.17 7.25 10.19
CA PRO A 210 7.29 6.84 8.80
C PRO A 210 6.32 7.55 7.85
N TYR A 211 5.30 8.22 8.38
CA TYR A 211 4.28 8.94 7.61
C TYR A 211 4.58 10.43 7.45
N ASP A 212 5.46 10.98 8.28
CA ASP A 212 5.77 12.41 8.31
C ASP A 212 6.68 12.79 7.13
N GLU A 213 6.59 14.05 6.70
CA GLU A 213 7.59 14.63 5.82
C GLU A 213 8.83 14.98 6.66
N GLN A 214 9.96 14.40 6.31
CA GLN A 214 11.23 14.55 7.01
C GLN A 214 12.32 14.88 5.98
N PRO A 215 12.53 16.16 5.63
CA PRO A 215 13.43 16.57 4.54
C PRO A 215 14.88 16.06 4.72
N GLU A 216 15.34 15.92 5.97
CA GLU A 216 16.67 15.41 6.31
C GLU A 216 16.87 13.91 5.99
N PHE A 217 15.78 13.18 5.72
CA PHE A 217 15.77 11.76 5.38
C PHE A 217 15.21 11.49 3.97
N GLU A 218 15.09 12.49 3.12
CA GLU A 218 14.48 12.36 1.79
C GLU A 218 15.14 11.24 0.97
N GLU A 219 16.44 11.05 1.11
CA GLU A 219 17.21 9.98 0.47
C GLU A 219 16.66 8.57 0.79
N TYR A 220 16.08 8.37 1.99
CA TYR A 220 15.56 7.07 2.42
C TYR A 220 14.22 6.71 1.77
N ALA A 221 13.52 7.69 1.22
CA ALA A 221 12.30 7.48 0.44
C ALA A 221 12.58 7.13 -1.03
N ALA A 222 13.81 7.33 -1.51
CA ALA A 222 14.19 7.12 -2.89
C ALA A 222 14.15 5.64 -3.31
N LEU A 223 14.13 5.42 -4.62
CA LEU A 223 14.31 4.08 -5.21
C LEU A 223 15.68 3.50 -4.83
N PRO A 224 15.80 2.16 -4.77
CA PRO A 224 17.08 1.52 -4.52
C PRO A 224 18.14 1.98 -5.54
N PRO A 225 19.36 2.32 -5.08
CA PRO A 225 20.46 2.65 -5.98
C PRO A 225 20.91 1.42 -6.79
N ASP A 226 21.62 1.64 -7.89
CA ASP A 226 22.03 0.57 -8.82
C ASP A 226 22.82 -0.56 -8.14
N TRP A 227 23.66 -0.23 -7.15
CA TRP A 227 24.42 -1.25 -6.41
C TRP A 227 23.54 -2.19 -5.57
N ALA A 228 22.31 -1.81 -5.31
CA ALA A 228 21.35 -2.61 -4.53
C ALA A 228 20.48 -3.52 -5.41
N ARG A 229 20.64 -3.46 -6.72
CA ARG A 229 19.97 -4.39 -7.65
C ARG A 229 20.48 -5.80 -7.41
N GLY A 230 19.56 -6.71 -7.16
CA GLY A 230 19.89 -8.11 -6.85
C GLY A 230 20.45 -8.34 -5.44
N LEU A 231 20.31 -7.37 -4.54
CA LEU A 231 20.71 -7.54 -3.15
C LEU A 231 19.95 -8.70 -2.51
N GLU A 232 20.67 -9.70 -2.09
CA GLU A 232 20.14 -10.81 -1.30
C GLU A 232 20.29 -10.51 0.20
N VAL A 233 19.17 -10.60 0.92
CA VAL A 233 19.16 -10.45 2.37
C VAL A 233 19.09 -11.83 3.02
N SER A 234 20.01 -12.11 3.92
CA SER A 234 20.04 -13.35 4.69
C SER A 234 19.70 -13.09 6.15
N CYS A 235 18.83 -13.95 6.71
CA CYS A 235 18.60 -14.01 8.15
C CYS A 235 19.51 -15.05 8.83
N SER A 236 20.33 -15.77 8.07
CA SER A 236 21.31 -16.70 8.61
C SER A 236 22.61 -15.97 8.86
N SER A 237 22.94 -15.77 10.10
CA SER A 237 24.27 -15.46 10.60
C SER A 237 25.04 -16.75 10.77
#